data_8af9955ead7acb476e4cb38a3794718d
#
_entry.id   8af9955ead7acb476e4cb38a3794718d
#
_cell.length_a   1.000
_cell.length_b   1.000
_cell.length_c   1.000
_cell.angle_alpha   90.00
_cell.angle_beta   90.00
_cell.angle_gamma   90.00
#
_symmetry.space_group_name_H-M   'P 1'
#
loop_
_entity.id
_entity.type
_entity.pdbx_description
1 polymer ?
#
loop_
_entity_poly.entity_id
_entity_poly.type
_entity_poly.pdbx_seq_one_letter_code
_entity_poly.pdbx_strand_id
1 'polypeptide(L)'
;MLRLGSPLFHFGILLVILGHIGGILIPESATSAIGISETAYHAAAVTLGAVSGLMTLVGVAILIYRRRTTGPVFSATTRNDKGMYLLLVATLVAGLATTVLGNITGHPHDYRLTVAPYFRSIFYLHPDVDLITKAPVGFRIHVMLAWILFAVWPFTRLVHVFSAPIGYLTRPYIVYRSRDVVGARPARRGWEPVSSPTGQSGDPTR
;
A
#
# COMPACT_ATOMS: atom_id res chain seq x y z
N MET A 1 -8.93 -0.74 15.39
CA MET A 1 -7.73 -1.14 14.63
C MET A 1 -7.84 -0.89 13.13
N LEU A 2 -8.86 -1.43 12.40
CA LEU A 2 -8.98 -1.19 10.95
C LEU A 2 -9.15 0.31 10.61
N ARG A 3 -9.95 1.04 11.38
CA ARG A 3 -10.18 2.48 11.19
C ARG A 3 -8.93 3.36 11.31
N LEU A 4 -7.88 2.85 11.98
CA LEU A 4 -6.61 3.55 12.13
C LEU A 4 -5.54 2.97 11.19
N GLY A 5 -5.37 1.64 11.19
CA GLY A 5 -4.30 0.99 10.44
C GLY A 5 -4.43 1.13 8.93
N SER A 6 -5.67 1.06 8.40
CA SER A 6 -5.88 1.15 6.95
C SER A 6 -5.63 2.57 6.40
N PRO A 7 -6.19 3.65 6.94
CA PRO A 7 -5.84 5.00 6.47
C PRO A 7 -4.35 5.31 6.62
N LEU A 8 -3.77 4.97 7.78
CA LEU A 8 -2.36 5.23 8.05
C LEU A 8 -1.45 4.55 7.02
N PHE A 9 -1.72 3.28 6.71
CA PHE A 9 -0.98 2.55 5.69
C PHE A 9 -1.17 3.17 4.29
N HIS A 10 -2.42 3.42 3.87
CA HIS A 10 -2.68 3.88 2.51
C HIS A 10 -2.20 5.31 2.26
N PHE A 11 -2.42 6.23 3.17
CA PHE A 11 -1.87 7.58 3.04
C PHE A 11 -0.34 7.58 3.11
N GLY A 12 0.25 6.79 4.02
CA GLY A 12 1.69 6.66 4.11
C GLY A 12 2.30 6.12 2.83
N ILE A 13 1.78 5.01 2.30
CA ILE A 13 2.32 4.40 1.07
C ILE A 13 2.13 5.29 -0.18
N LEU A 14 1.03 6.04 -0.27
CA LEU A 14 0.83 7.01 -1.34
C LEU A 14 1.88 8.12 -1.29
N LEU A 15 2.20 8.64 -0.11
CA LEU A 15 3.26 9.64 0.06
C LEU A 15 4.63 9.05 -0.28
N VAL A 16 4.91 7.79 0.11
CA VAL A 16 6.14 7.07 -0.26
C VAL A 16 6.24 6.94 -1.78
N ILE A 17 5.16 6.54 -2.48
CA ILE A 17 5.14 6.43 -3.94
C ILE A 17 5.38 7.79 -4.60
N LEU A 18 4.71 8.85 -4.14
CA LEU A 18 4.90 10.21 -4.65
C LEU A 18 6.35 10.69 -4.44
N GLY A 19 6.94 10.38 -3.27
CA GLY A 19 8.35 10.67 -3.00
C GLY A 19 9.29 9.94 -3.96
N HIS A 20 9.01 8.67 -4.28
CA HIS A 20 9.80 7.92 -5.26
C HIS A 20 9.63 8.48 -6.68
N ILE A 21 8.41 8.84 -7.08
CA ILE A 21 8.16 9.50 -8.38
C ILE A 21 8.97 10.79 -8.46
N GLY A 22 8.87 11.66 -7.45
CA GLY A 22 9.60 12.91 -7.41
C GLY A 22 11.13 12.73 -7.35
N GLY A 23 11.61 11.80 -6.53
CA GLY A 23 13.04 11.60 -6.31
C GLY A 23 13.76 10.80 -7.40
N ILE A 24 13.08 9.84 -8.04
CA ILE A 24 13.70 8.94 -9.00
C ILE A 24 13.49 9.41 -10.44
N LEU A 25 12.26 9.88 -10.78
CA LEU A 25 11.92 10.24 -12.16
C LEU A 25 12.31 11.68 -12.50
N ILE A 26 12.23 12.62 -11.54
CA ILE A 26 12.58 14.02 -11.77
C ILE A 26 14.10 14.19 -11.60
N PRO A 27 14.84 14.58 -12.64
CA PRO A 27 16.28 14.79 -12.56
C PRO A 27 16.61 16.03 -11.72
N GLU A 28 17.81 16.05 -11.14
CA GLU A 28 18.32 17.18 -10.35
C GLU A 28 18.28 18.49 -11.14
N SER A 29 18.64 18.44 -12.42
CA SER A 29 18.61 19.62 -13.32
C SER A 29 17.24 20.29 -13.39
N ALA A 30 16.15 19.52 -13.31
CA ALA A 30 14.81 20.07 -13.34
C ALA A 30 14.45 20.78 -12.02
N THR A 31 14.87 20.24 -10.87
CA THR A 31 14.63 20.90 -9.58
C THR A 31 15.48 22.15 -9.40
N SER A 32 16.73 22.12 -9.89
CA SER A 32 17.63 23.29 -9.89
C SER A 32 17.12 24.41 -10.81
N ALA A 33 16.55 24.06 -11.98
CA ALA A 33 15.98 25.03 -12.92
C ALA A 33 14.81 25.83 -12.33
N ILE A 34 14.06 25.27 -11.39
CA ILE A 34 12.97 25.96 -10.68
C ILE A 34 13.43 26.59 -9.35
N GLY A 35 14.75 26.64 -9.10
CA GLY A 35 15.34 27.35 -7.96
C GLY A 35 15.31 26.56 -6.63
N ILE A 36 15.05 25.26 -6.65
CA ILE A 36 15.12 24.43 -5.44
C ILE A 36 16.59 24.10 -5.18
N SER A 37 17.13 24.57 -4.04
CA SER A 37 18.49 24.23 -3.63
C SER A 37 18.61 22.76 -3.22
N GLU A 38 19.79 22.15 -3.44
CA GLU A 38 20.04 20.77 -3.08
C GLU A 38 19.82 20.50 -1.57
N THR A 39 20.22 21.44 -0.73
CA THR A 39 20.01 21.36 0.73
C THR A 39 18.52 21.32 1.09
N ALA A 40 17.71 22.20 0.46
CA ALA A 40 16.28 22.23 0.71
C ALA A 40 15.60 20.95 0.21
N TYR A 41 16.00 20.50 -0.98
CA TYR A 41 15.49 19.24 -1.54
C TYR A 41 15.82 18.05 -0.62
N HIS A 42 17.09 17.92 -0.19
CA HIS A 42 17.54 16.84 0.69
C HIS A 42 16.80 16.85 2.02
N ALA A 43 16.67 18.02 2.67
CA ALA A 43 15.94 18.16 3.92
C ALA A 43 14.47 17.74 3.77
N ALA A 44 13.80 18.15 2.69
CA ALA A 44 12.43 17.76 2.40
C ALA A 44 12.32 16.25 2.12
N ALA A 45 13.21 15.68 1.31
CA ALA A 45 13.20 14.27 0.97
C ALA A 45 13.40 13.38 2.20
N VAL A 46 14.34 13.72 3.07
CA VAL A 46 14.61 12.97 4.32
C VAL A 46 13.44 13.08 5.28
N THR A 47 12.94 14.27 5.52
CA THR A 47 11.86 14.51 6.49
C THR A 47 10.56 13.86 6.04
N LEU A 48 10.11 14.14 4.81
CA LEU A 48 8.89 13.57 4.26
C LEU A 48 9.01 12.07 4.07
N GLY A 49 10.18 11.59 3.62
CA GLY A 49 10.46 10.17 3.46
C GLY A 49 10.43 9.41 4.79
N ALA A 50 11.04 9.95 5.84
CA ALA A 50 11.03 9.35 7.18
C ALA A 50 9.60 9.30 7.76
N VAL A 51 8.85 10.41 7.68
CA VAL A 51 7.47 10.48 8.19
C VAL A 51 6.56 9.52 7.44
N SER A 52 6.57 9.54 6.11
CA SER A 52 5.72 8.67 5.29
C SER A 52 6.09 7.19 5.43
N GLY A 53 7.39 6.89 5.50
CA GLY A 53 7.88 5.53 5.74
C GLY A 53 7.45 5.00 7.11
N LEU A 54 7.57 5.81 8.17
CA LEU A 54 7.11 5.43 9.50
C LEU A 54 5.59 5.24 9.56
N MET A 55 4.82 6.16 8.97
CA MET A 55 3.36 6.00 8.85
C MET A 55 2.98 4.68 8.19
N THR A 56 3.65 4.34 7.09
CA THR A 56 3.40 3.10 6.35
C THR A 56 3.73 1.87 7.19
N LEU A 57 4.90 1.88 7.87
CA LEU A 57 5.31 0.76 8.73
C LEU A 57 4.37 0.57 9.92
N VAL A 58 3.99 1.63 10.61
CA VAL A 58 3.04 1.55 11.72
C VAL A 58 1.68 1.07 11.20
N GLY A 59 1.22 1.60 10.08
CA GLY A 59 -0.02 1.18 9.44
C GLY A 59 -0.05 -0.31 9.11
N VAL A 60 0.99 -0.83 8.42
CA VAL A 60 1.08 -2.25 8.08
C VAL A 60 1.23 -3.13 9.32
N ALA A 61 1.97 -2.69 10.35
CA ALA A 61 2.10 -3.41 11.62
C ALA A 61 0.74 -3.59 12.31
N ILE A 62 -0.08 -2.53 12.38
CA ILE A 62 -1.45 -2.59 12.93
C ILE A 62 -2.32 -3.55 12.11
N LEU A 63 -2.21 -3.54 10.77
CA LEU A 63 -2.98 -4.42 9.90
C LEU A 63 -2.56 -5.88 10.06
N ILE A 64 -1.27 -6.17 10.16
CA ILE A 64 -0.74 -7.52 10.41
C ILE A 64 -1.16 -8.00 11.80
N TYR A 65 -1.05 -7.17 12.83
CA TYR A 65 -1.49 -7.50 14.18
C TYR A 65 -2.98 -7.85 14.21
N ARG A 66 -3.83 -6.99 13.61
CA ARG A 66 -5.27 -7.28 13.48
C ARG A 66 -5.52 -8.61 12.75
N ARG A 67 -4.77 -8.88 11.69
CA ARG A 67 -4.92 -10.12 10.92
C ARG A 67 -4.58 -11.35 11.75
N ARG A 68 -3.64 -11.24 12.67
CA ARG A 68 -3.26 -12.31 13.61
C ARG A 68 -4.26 -12.51 14.73
N THR A 69 -4.89 -11.46 15.21
CA THR A 69 -5.77 -11.47 16.38
C THR A 69 -7.26 -11.68 16.06
N THR A 70 -7.67 -11.57 14.80
CA THR A 70 -9.07 -11.75 14.38
C THR A 70 -9.24 -13.09 13.68
N GLY A 71 -9.88 -14.06 14.33
CA GLY A 71 -9.99 -15.45 13.88
C GLY A 71 -10.44 -15.63 12.42
N PRO A 72 -11.59 -15.05 11.97
CA PRO A 72 -12.03 -15.18 10.59
C PRO A 72 -11.05 -14.59 9.55
N VAL A 73 -10.31 -13.55 9.92
CA VAL A 73 -9.30 -12.93 9.04
C VAL A 73 -8.03 -13.76 9.01
N PHE A 74 -7.66 -14.36 10.13
CA PHE A 74 -6.51 -15.26 10.24
C PHE A 74 -6.70 -16.52 9.39
N SER A 75 -7.86 -17.17 9.48
CA SER A 75 -8.17 -18.38 8.70
C SER A 75 -8.19 -18.14 7.19
N ALA A 76 -8.54 -16.91 6.75
CA ALA A 76 -8.51 -16.50 5.36
C ALA A 76 -7.10 -16.09 4.87
N THR A 77 -6.05 -16.20 5.69
CA THR A 77 -4.68 -15.81 5.34
C THR A 77 -3.93 -16.97 4.70
N THR A 78 -3.61 -16.84 3.42
CA THR A 78 -2.88 -17.85 2.65
C THR A 78 -1.36 -17.79 2.90
N ARG A 79 -0.62 -18.81 2.43
CA ARG A 79 0.86 -18.79 2.44
C ARG A 79 1.41 -17.65 1.59
N ASN A 80 0.77 -17.38 0.45
CA ASN A 80 1.12 -16.27 -0.43
C ASN A 80 0.96 -14.92 0.26
N ASP A 81 -0.13 -14.71 1.02
CA ASP A 81 -0.32 -13.49 1.82
C ASP A 81 0.83 -13.27 2.81
N LYS A 82 1.29 -14.34 3.48
CA LYS A 82 2.40 -14.25 4.45
C LYS A 82 3.71 -13.86 3.77
N GLY A 83 4.03 -14.47 2.62
CA GLY A 83 5.21 -14.14 1.82
C GLY A 83 5.17 -12.69 1.34
N MET A 84 4.03 -12.25 0.83
CA MET A 84 3.82 -10.85 0.40
C MET A 84 4.02 -9.86 1.55
N TYR A 85 3.45 -10.11 2.75
CA TYR A 85 3.66 -9.23 3.90
C TYR A 85 5.12 -9.18 4.35
N LEU A 86 5.80 -10.33 4.35
CA LEU A 86 7.22 -10.39 4.70
C LEU A 86 8.05 -9.54 3.73
N LEU A 87 7.84 -9.71 2.43
CA LEU A 87 8.56 -8.98 1.40
C LEU A 87 8.24 -7.48 1.45
N LEU A 88 6.97 -7.12 1.60
CA LEU A 88 6.55 -5.72 1.73
C LEU A 88 7.19 -5.05 2.94
N VAL A 89 7.14 -5.68 4.11
CA VAL A 89 7.75 -5.11 5.33
C VAL A 89 9.27 -5.02 5.18
N ALA A 90 9.93 -6.04 4.63
CA ALA A 90 11.37 -6.01 4.39
C ALA A 90 11.76 -4.85 3.45
N THR A 91 11.00 -4.63 2.37
CA THR A 91 11.21 -3.51 1.44
C THR A 91 11.04 -2.16 2.14
N LEU A 92 9.97 -2.00 2.93
CA LEU A 92 9.71 -0.76 3.68
C LEU A 92 10.78 -0.48 4.73
N VAL A 93 11.20 -1.49 5.48
CA VAL A 93 12.27 -1.36 6.49
C VAL A 93 13.59 -1.00 5.82
N ALA A 94 13.96 -1.66 4.74
CA ALA A 94 15.18 -1.34 4.00
C ALA A 94 15.15 0.10 3.47
N GLY A 95 14.02 0.55 2.89
CA GLY A 95 13.86 1.93 2.41
C GLY A 95 13.94 2.96 3.53
N LEU A 96 13.27 2.74 4.64
CA LEU A 96 13.34 3.65 5.79
C LEU A 96 14.75 3.67 6.39
N ALA A 97 15.41 2.51 6.45
CA ALA A 97 16.78 2.42 6.94
C ALA A 97 17.74 3.24 6.08
N THR A 98 17.66 3.18 4.74
CA THR A 98 18.51 4.00 3.87
C THR A 98 18.27 5.49 4.07
N THR A 99 17.02 5.91 4.30
CA THR A 99 16.68 7.31 4.54
C THR A 99 17.20 7.80 5.88
N VAL A 100 17.05 6.99 6.95
CA VAL A 100 17.34 7.43 8.32
C VAL A 100 18.81 7.20 8.70
N LEU A 101 19.35 6.00 8.46
CA LEU A 101 20.70 5.64 8.93
C LEU A 101 21.78 6.48 8.26
N GLY A 102 21.70 6.70 6.94
CA GLY A 102 22.66 7.54 6.23
C GLY A 102 22.78 8.95 6.81
N ASN A 103 21.63 9.52 7.20
CA ASN A 103 21.58 10.86 7.78
C ASN A 103 22.03 10.90 9.25
N ILE A 104 21.70 9.90 10.06
CA ILE A 104 22.14 9.82 11.47
C ILE A 104 23.64 9.55 11.58
N THR A 105 24.18 8.72 10.70
CA THR A 105 25.61 8.37 10.72
C THR A 105 26.53 9.44 10.11
N GLY A 106 25.98 10.53 9.62
CA GLY A 106 26.74 11.62 9.00
C GLY A 106 27.31 11.26 7.61
N HIS A 107 26.84 10.18 6.99
CA HIS A 107 27.25 9.76 5.65
C HIS A 107 26.01 9.73 4.72
N PRO A 108 25.38 10.89 4.46
CA PRO A 108 24.25 10.95 3.54
C PRO A 108 24.71 10.58 2.12
N HIS A 109 23.97 9.72 1.47
CA HIS A 109 24.24 9.36 0.09
C HIS A 109 23.24 10.03 -0.83
N ASP A 110 23.74 10.74 -1.82
CA ASP A 110 22.89 11.31 -2.86
C ASP A 110 22.49 10.23 -3.89
N TYR A 111 21.31 9.67 -3.68
CA TYR A 111 20.75 8.66 -4.58
C TYR A 111 20.41 9.22 -5.97
N ARG A 112 20.31 10.55 -6.12
CA ARG A 112 20.01 11.21 -7.39
C ARG A 112 21.17 11.09 -8.39
N LEU A 113 22.38 10.85 -7.89
CA LEU A 113 23.59 10.65 -8.72
C LEU A 113 23.83 9.17 -9.07
N THR A 114 23.17 8.23 -8.40
CA THR A 114 23.41 6.79 -8.57
C THR A 114 22.11 6.02 -8.87
N VAL A 115 21.25 5.86 -7.88
CA VAL A 115 20.03 5.03 -7.97
C VAL A 115 19.02 5.60 -8.97
N ALA A 116 18.79 6.91 -8.94
CA ALA A 116 17.81 7.54 -9.81
C ALA A 116 18.19 7.48 -11.31
N PRO A 117 19.42 7.80 -11.73
CA PRO A 117 19.81 7.63 -13.13
C PRO A 117 19.87 6.16 -13.54
N TYR A 118 20.30 5.22 -12.66
CA TYR A 118 20.19 3.80 -12.92
C TYR A 118 18.73 3.40 -13.22
N PHE A 119 17.78 3.81 -12.38
CA PHE A 119 16.37 3.48 -12.60
C PHE A 119 15.85 4.06 -13.92
N ARG A 120 16.18 5.32 -14.24
CA ARG A 120 15.78 5.93 -15.51
C ARG A 120 16.40 5.24 -16.73
N SER A 121 17.64 4.73 -16.62
CA SER A 121 18.33 4.04 -17.72
C SER A 121 17.63 2.76 -18.17
N ILE A 122 16.86 2.12 -17.28
CA ILE A 122 16.05 0.93 -17.61
C ILE A 122 14.96 1.27 -18.64
N PHE A 123 14.35 2.45 -18.56
CA PHE A 123 13.31 2.87 -19.51
C PHE A 123 13.87 3.19 -20.91
N TYR A 124 15.17 3.43 -21.00
CA TYR A 124 15.87 3.58 -22.28
C TYR A 124 16.38 2.23 -22.83
N LEU A 125 16.03 1.11 -22.17
CA LEU A 125 16.47 -0.26 -22.52
C LEU A 125 18.00 -0.42 -22.51
N HIS A 126 18.69 0.42 -21.81
CA HIS A 126 20.16 0.40 -21.64
C HIS A 126 20.52 0.63 -20.17
N PRO A 127 20.27 -0.37 -19.29
CA PRO A 127 20.51 -0.21 -17.85
C PRO A 127 22.01 -0.02 -17.55
N ASP A 128 22.34 1.10 -16.90
CA ASP A 128 23.70 1.42 -16.47
C ASP A 128 23.94 0.81 -15.08
N VAL A 129 24.49 -0.42 -15.09
CA VAL A 129 24.76 -1.19 -13.87
C VAL A 129 25.87 -0.55 -13.02
N ASP A 130 26.78 0.20 -13.61
CA ASP A 130 27.86 0.84 -12.88
C ASP A 130 27.35 1.89 -11.89
N LEU A 131 26.25 2.53 -12.21
CA LEU A 131 25.62 3.51 -11.32
C LEU A 131 25.10 2.87 -10.04
N ILE A 132 24.41 1.73 -10.13
CA ILE A 132 23.87 1.06 -8.92
C ILE A 132 24.98 0.39 -8.10
N THR A 133 26.06 -0.05 -8.71
CA THR A 133 27.20 -0.63 -7.97
C THR A 133 27.92 0.39 -7.10
N LYS A 134 27.89 1.67 -7.47
CA LYS A 134 28.45 2.79 -6.68
C LYS A 134 27.57 3.17 -5.49
N ALA A 135 26.30 2.76 -5.48
CA ALA A 135 25.41 3.04 -4.37
C ALA A 135 25.77 2.19 -3.13
N PRO A 136 25.59 2.70 -1.91
CA PRO A 136 25.76 1.94 -0.67
C PRO A 136 24.93 0.66 -0.65
N VAL A 137 25.41 -0.34 0.09
CA VAL A 137 24.78 -1.67 0.15
C VAL A 137 23.30 -1.60 0.55
N GLY A 138 22.93 -0.70 1.46
CA GLY A 138 21.53 -0.51 1.88
C GLY A 138 20.61 -0.16 0.70
N PHE A 139 21.04 0.76 -0.17
CA PHE A 139 20.28 1.13 -1.37
C PHE A 139 20.17 -0.04 -2.34
N ARG A 140 21.26 -0.79 -2.56
CA ARG A 140 21.24 -1.98 -3.43
C ARG A 140 20.28 -3.05 -2.93
N ILE A 141 20.26 -3.32 -1.61
CA ILE A 141 19.32 -4.26 -0.98
C ILE A 141 17.88 -3.76 -1.17
N HIS A 142 17.61 -2.48 -0.90
CA HIS A 142 16.28 -1.92 -1.07
C HIS A 142 15.79 -2.02 -2.52
N VAL A 143 16.61 -1.67 -3.49
CA VAL A 143 16.29 -1.78 -4.92
C VAL A 143 16.03 -3.24 -5.32
N MET A 144 16.85 -4.19 -4.85
CA MET A 144 16.64 -5.61 -5.11
C MET A 144 15.31 -6.10 -4.55
N LEU A 145 14.99 -5.75 -3.29
CA LEU A 145 13.72 -6.11 -2.65
C LEU A 145 12.53 -5.49 -3.40
N ALA A 146 12.67 -4.24 -3.86
CA ALA A 146 11.63 -3.58 -4.66
C ALA A 146 11.40 -4.29 -6.00
N TRP A 147 12.44 -4.71 -6.71
CA TRP A 147 12.30 -5.49 -7.95
C TRP A 147 11.61 -6.84 -7.72
N ILE A 148 11.97 -7.55 -6.65
CA ILE A 148 11.30 -8.81 -6.27
C ILE A 148 9.82 -8.52 -5.95
N LEU A 149 9.52 -7.44 -5.22
CA LEU A 149 8.15 -7.04 -4.89
C LEU A 149 7.34 -6.74 -6.16
N PHE A 150 7.90 -6.03 -7.14
CA PHE A 150 7.25 -5.77 -8.42
C PHE A 150 7.02 -7.06 -9.23
N ALA A 151 7.99 -7.97 -9.24
CA ALA A 151 7.86 -9.25 -9.94
C ALA A 151 6.74 -10.14 -9.37
N VAL A 152 6.56 -10.16 -8.05
CA VAL A 152 5.50 -10.94 -7.40
C VAL A 152 4.16 -10.20 -7.28
N TRP A 153 4.13 -8.91 -7.56
CA TRP A 153 2.93 -8.06 -7.42
C TRP A 153 1.69 -8.63 -8.08
N PRO A 154 1.71 -9.04 -9.37
CA PRO A 154 0.53 -9.56 -10.06
C PRO A 154 -0.07 -10.81 -9.40
N PHE A 155 0.76 -11.57 -8.67
CA PHE A 155 0.37 -12.82 -8.03
C PHE A 155 -0.07 -12.63 -6.57
N THR A 156 -0.14 -11.40 -6.10
CA THR A 156 -0.47 -11.06 -4.71
C THR A 156 -1.72 -10.19 -4.62
N ARG A 157 -2.20 -9.96 -3.39
CA ARG A 157 -3.31 -9.03 -3.15
C ARG A 157 -2.97 -7.57 -3.46
N LEU A 158 -1.71 -7.23 -3.69
CA LEU A 158 -1.29 -5.88 -4.08
C LEU A 158 -1.86 -5.46 -5.43
N VAL A 159 -2.31 -6.40 -6.25
CA VAL A 159 -2.99 -6.12 -7.53
C VAL A 159 -4.21 -5.21 -7.39
N HIS A 160 -4.82 -5.13 -6.20
CA HIS A 160 -5.96 -4.22 -5.95
C HIS A 160 -5.64 -2.74 -6.18
N VAL A 161 -4.37 -2.35 -6.18
CA VAL A 161 -3.94 -0.98 -6.50
C VAL A 161 -4.35 -0.60 -7.93
N PHE A 162 -4.28 -1.55 -8.87
CA PHE A 162 -4.69 -1.33 -10.27
C PHE A 162 -6.21 -1.43 -10.48
N SER A 163 -6.92 -2.08 -9.56
CA SER A 163 -8.38 -2.20 -9.58
C SER A 163 -9.07 -1.16 -8.68
N ALA A 164 -8.33 -0.14 -8.20
CA ALA A 164 -8.91 0.94 -7.43
C ALA A 164 -10.02 1.63 -8.25
N PRO A 165 -11.25 1.73 -7.72
CA PRO A 165 -12.38 2.23 -8.47
C PRO A 165 -12.35 3.75 -8.58
N ILE A 166 -11.43 4.28 -9.39
CA ILE A 166 -11.24 5.73 -9.62
C ILE A 166 -12.55 6.39 -10.07
N GLY A 167 -13.41 5.64 -10.79
CA GLY A 167 -14.73 6.11 -11.19
C GLY A 167 -15.67 6.49 -10.03
N TYR A 168 -15.39 6.03 -8.78
CA TYR A 168 -16.18 6.47 -7.62
C TYR A 168 -15.89 7.92 -7.22
N LEU A 169 -14.77 8.50 -7.62
CA LEU A 169 -14.46 9.91 -7.37
C LEU A 169 -15.43 10.86 -8.11
N THR A 170 -15.95 10.41 -9.27
CA THR A 170 -16.84 11.21 -10.13
C THR A 170 -18.26 10.68 -10.16
N ARG A 171 -18.53 9.54 -9.51
CA ARG A 171 -19.85 8.91 -9.51
C ARG A 171 -20.74 9.57 -8.48
N PRO A 172 -22.01 9.94 -8.85
CA PRO A 172 -22.95 10.48 -7.88
C PRO A 172 -23.24 9.46 -6.77
N TYR A 173 -23.42 9.96 -5.56
CA TYR A 173 -23.74 9.15 -4.38
C TYR A 173 -25.01 8.35 -4.60
N ILE A 174 -24.92 7.01 -4.46
CA ILE A 174 -26.07 6.12 -4.59
C ILE A 174 -26.76 6.03 -3.24
N VAL A 175 -27.96 6.59 -3.14
CA VAL A 175 -28.81 6.45 -1.95
C VAL A 175 -29.60 5.16 -2.08
N TYR A 176 -29.25 4.14 -1.29
CA TYR A 176 -30.10 2.97 -1.11
C TYR A 176 -31.26 3.36 -0.20
N ARG A 177 -32.41 3.62 -0.79
CA ARG A 177 -33.66 3.82 -0.03
C ARG A 177 -34.34 2.47 0.09
N SER A 178 -34.72 2.08 1.33
CA SER A 178 -35.64 0.97 1.54
C SER A 178 -36.99 1.34 0.88
N ARG A 179 -37.54 0.42 0.10
CA ARG A 179 -38.88 0.53 -0.45
C ARG A 179 -39.93 0.01 0.54
N ASP A 180 -39.57 -0.20 1.79
CA ASP A 180 -40.49 -0.66 2.79
C ASP A 180 -41.60 0.39 2.96
N VAL A 181 -42.79 0.06 2.50
CA VAL A 181 -43.99 0.86 2.76
C VAL A 181 -44.25 0.74 4.25
N VAL A 182 -44.33 1.87 4.93
CA VAL A 182 -44.71 1.91 6.35
C VAL A 182 -46.01 1.15 6.55
N GLY A 183 -45.97 0.02 7.23
CA GLY A 183 -47.13 -0.84 7.52
C GLY A 183 -47.19 -2.16 6.75
N ALA A 184 -46.38 -2.38 5.68
CA ALA A 184 -46.27 -3.69 5.07
C ALA A 184 -45.18 -4.47 5.77
N ARG A 185 -45.48 -5.63 6.35
CA ARG A 185 -44.42 -6.57 6.80
C ARG A 185 -43.54 -6.86 5.61
N PRO A 186 -42.22 -6.60 5.68
CA PRO A 186 -41.35 -6.90 4.58
C PRO A 186 -41.41 -8.40 4.32
N ALA A 187 -41.85 -8.79 3.15
CA ALA A 187 -41.66 -10.15 2.68
C ALA A 187 -40.17 -10.34 2.47
N ARG A 188 -39.47 -10.87 3.46
CA ARG A 188 -38.03 -11.18 3.43
C ARG A 188 -37.79 -12.41 2.55
N ARG A 189 -37.98 -12.24 1.25
CA ARG A 189 -37.60 -13.27 0.29
C ARG A 189 -36.08 -13.55 0.45
N GLY A 190 -35.75 -14.79 0.79
CA GLY A 190 -34.40 -15.26 0.91
C GLY A 190 -33.78 -15.21 2.32
N TRP A 191 -34.53 -14.79 3.34
CA TRP A 191 -34.07 -14.79 4.75
C TRP A 191 -34.92 -15.63 5.68
N GLU A 192 -35.96 -16.30 5.13
CA GLU A 192 -36.73 -17.23 5.93
C GLU A 192 -35.90 -18.48 6.21
N PRO A 193 -35.81 -18.96 7.48
CA PRO A 193 -35.16 -20.21 7.78
C PRO A 193 -35.81 -21.34 6.97
N VAL A 194 -35.02 -22.08 6.23
CA VAL A 194 -35.48 -23.25 5.44
C VAL A 194 -36.12 -24.32 6.33
N SER A 195 -35.94 -24.21 7.63
CA SER A 195 -36.45 -25.12 8.67
C SER A 195 -37.71 -24.66 9.38
N SER A 196 -38.40 -23.63 8.90
CA SER A 196 -39.72 -23.34 9.46
C SER A 196 -40.66 -24.52 9.14
N PRO A 197 -41.06 -25.33 10.12
CA PRO A 197 -42.00 -26.38 9.85
C PRO A 197 -43.28 -25.71 9.37
N THR A 198 -43.66 -25.99 8.14
CA THR A 198 -45.00 -25.71 7.65
C THR A 198 -45.92 -26.33 8.68
N GLY A 199 -46.59 -25.46 9.45
CA GLY A 199 -47.56 -25.90 10.43
C GLY A 199 -48.58 -26.77 9.75
N GLN A 200 -48.57 -28.05 10.08
CA GLN A 200 -49.75 -28.85 9.91
C GLN A 200 -50.81 -28.22 10.82
N SER A 201 -51.62 -27.39 10.23
CA SER A 201 -52.90 -27.04 10.81
C SER A 201 -53.71 -28.33 10.88
N GLY A 202 -53.61 -29.00 12.04
CA GLY A 202 -54.53 -30.04 12.37
C GLY A 202 -55.95 -29.44 12.28
N ASP A 203 -56.71 -29.93 11.35
CA ASP A 203 -58.13 -29.68 11.24
C ASP A 203 -58.83 -30.20 12.49
N PRO A 204 -59.50 -29.39 13.32
CA PRO A 204 -60.13 -29.87 14.56
C PRO A 204 -61.53 -30.44 14.34
N THR A 205 -61.86 -30.89 13.15
CA THR A 205 -63.19 -31.46 12.85
C THR A 205 -63.02 -32.85 12.23
N ARG A 206 -62.78 -33.85 13.12
CA ARG A 206 -63.28 -35.23 12.99
C ARG A 206 -63.34 -35.90 14.37
#